data_359fa127101e6df6eef3233b3bd0c380
#
_entry.id   359fa127101e6df6eef3233b3bd0c380
#
_cell.length_a   1.000
_cell.length_b   1.000
_cell.length_c   1.000
_cell.angle_alpha   90.00
_cell.angle_beta   90.00
_cell.angle_gamma   90.00
#
_symmetry.space_group_name_H-M   'P 1'
#
loop_
_entity.id
_entity.type
_entity.pdbx_description
1 polymer ?
#
loop_
_entity_poly.entity_id
_entity_poly.type
_entity_poly.pdbx_seq_one_letter_code
_entity_poly.pdbx_strand_id
1 'polypeptide(L)'
;MTVPGVAPALSQTCDALQAGPSGRVVSISDGDTFDLDTGLTVRLVGIQAPKLPLGRDGFEAWPLGDEAKATIEDLVMGQQVSLYYGGESRDRHGRALAHVMVERDGEVVWVQAEMLRLGLARVYSFPDNRSCLEVLYAAEAQGRADRLGIWRDPYYAIRDGGDHEALLDRTGGYELVEGRVLNAERVGSRVYLNFGRVWREDFTAVIESQGLRVFEQAGIDPLVFDNA
;
A
#
# COMPACT_ATOMS: atom_id res chain seq x y z
N MET A 1 -4.26 13.24 41.29
CA MET A 1 -5.35 13.09 40.32
C MET A 1 -4.72 12.65 39.01
N THR A 2 -4.77 11.37 38.73
CA THR A 2 -4.28 10.78 37.46
C THR A 2 -5.34 11.01 36.41
N VAL A 3 -5.01 11.80 35.37
CA VAL A 3 -5.85 11.96 34.19
C VAL A 3 -5.80 10.62 33.42
N PRO A 4 -6.93 9.96 33.13
CA PRO A 4 -6.92 8.78 32.27
C PRO A 4 -6.46 9.20 30.88
N GLY A 5 -5.35 8.61 30.41
CA GLY A 5 -4.86 8.82 29.06
C GLY A 5 -5.93 8.40 28.05
N VAL A 6 -6.34 9.34 27.23
CA VAL A 6 -7.18 9.06 26.06
C VAL A 6 -6.31 8.25 25.10
N ALA A 7 -6.56 6.95 25.02
CA ALA A 7 -5.98 6.13 23.98
C ALA A 7 -6.41 6.70 22.61
N PRO A 8 -5.49 6.89 21.67
CA PRO A 8 -5.83 7.50 20.38
C PRO A 8 -6.84 6.66 19.62
N ALA A 9 -7.78 7.30 18.96
CA ALA A 9 -8.89 6.69 18.21
C ALA A 9 -8.47 5.65 17.15
N LEU A 10 -7.20 5.62 16.76
CA LEU A 10 -6.64 4.65 15.80
C LEU A 10 -6.34 3.28 16.41
N SER A 11 -6.08 3.19 17.72
CA SER A 11 -5.86 1.90 18.40
C SER A 11 -7.16 1.08 18.54
N GLN A 12 -8.32 1.72 18.40
CA GLN A 12 -9.63 1.04 18.49
C GLN A 12 -10.06 0.35 17.18
N THR A 13 -9.39 0.63 16.06
CA THR A 13 -9.80 0.10 14.75
C THR A 13 -8.89 -0.98 14.17
N CYS A 14 -7.77 -1.28 14.82
CA CYS A 14 -6.86 -2.34 14.37
C CYS A 14 -6.17 -3.06 15.54
N ASP A 15 -6.90 -3.89 16.23
CA ASP A 15 -6.43 -4.69 17.39
C ASP A 15 -5.50 -5.87 17.00
N ALA A 16 -5.28 -6.08 15.70
CA ALA A 16 -4.49 -7.20 15.20
C ALA A 16 -2.97 -6.96 15.22
N LEU A 17 -2.52 -5.76 15.59
CA LEU A 17 -1.10 -5.41 15.58
C LEU A 17 -0.41 -5.80 16.88
N GLN A 18 0.77 -6.42 16.75
CA GLN A 18 1.65 -6.75 17.86
C GLN A 18 2.72 -5.67 18.02
N ALA A 19 2.94 -5.20 19.26
CA ALA A 19 3.97 -4.23 19.56
C ALA A 19 5.37 -4.80 19.25
N GLY A 20 6.16 -4.02 18.53
CA GLY A 20 7.55 -4.27 18.19
C GLY A 20 8.50 -3.34 18.94
N PRO A 21 9.78 -3.27 18.50
CA PRO A 21 10.76 -2.34 19.08
C PRO A 21 10.39 -0.88 18.77
N SER A 22 11.01 0.03 19.51
CA SER A 22 11.00 1.46 19.21
C SER A 22 12.42 1.93 18.93
N GLY A 23 12.58 3.06 18.23
CA GLY A 23 13.89 3.64 17.94
C GLY A 23 13.74 5.05 17.39
N ARG A 24 14.84 5.80 17.38
CA ARG A 24 14.90 7.13 16.80
C ARG A 24 15.24 7.01 15.32
N VAL A 25 14.50 7.71 14.46
CA VAL A 25 14.80 7.75 13.02
C VAL A 25 16.05 8.61 12.79
N VAL A 26 17.04 8.05 12.06
CA VAL A 26 18.34 8.69 11.82
C VAL A 26 18.62 8.93 10.34
N SER A 27 17.95 8.24 9.44
CA SER A 27 18.06 8.47 7.99
C SER A 27 16.78 8.08 7.25
N ILE A 28 16.49 8.72 6.11
CA ILE A 28 15.37 8.42 5.22
C ILE A 28 15.92 8.02 3.86
N SER A 29 15.56 6.84 3.36
CA SER A 29 15.93 6.37 2.03
C SER A 29 14.97 6.89 0.95
N ASP A 30 13.69 6.59 1.09
CA ASP A 30 12.60 7.05 0.21
C ASP A 30 11.30 7.26 1.02
N GLY A 31 10.18 7.51 0.33
CA GLY A 31 8.89 7.82 0.97
C GLY A 31 8.27 6.69 1.80
N ASP A 32 8.90 5.51 1.87
CA ASP A 32 8.39 4.38 2.64
C ASP A 32 9.48 3.53 3.33
N THR A 33 10.73 4.05 3.40
CA THR A 33 11.87 3.32 3.98
C THR A 33 12.81 4.26 4.72
N PHE A 34 13.18 3.90 5.95
CA PHE A 34 14.10 4.67 6.81
C PHE A 34 14.87 3.78 7.78
N ASP A 35 15.92 4.33 8.41
CA ASP A 35 16.74 3.65 9.39
C ASP A 35 16.56 4.21 10.79
N LEU A 36 16.64 3.32 11.78
CA LEU A 36 16.63 3.66 13.20
C LEU A 36 18.06 3.68 13.77
N ASP A 37 18.26 4.40 14.86
CA ASP A 37 19.50 4.44 15.66
C ASP A 37 19.89 3.06 16.23
N THR A 38 18.98 2.13 16.24
CA THR A 38 19.20 0.71 16.59
C THR A 38 19.88 -0.10 15.48
N GLY A 39 20.10 0.49 14.29
CA GLY A 39 20.60 -0.20 13.09
C GLY A 39 19.54 -0.97 12.33
N LEU A 40 18.25 -0.81 12.68
CA LEU A 40 17.14 -1.46 12.01
C LEU A 40 16.64 -0.60 10.84
N THR A 41 16.67 -1.16 9.62
CA THR A 41 15.98 -0.55 8.48
C THR A 41 14.50 -0.94 8.51
N VAL A 42 13.62 0.05 8.44
CA VAL A 42 12.15 -0.10 8.46
C VAL A 42 11.60 0.15 7.06
N ARG A 43 10.79 -0.76 6.56
CA ARG A 43 9.94 -0.62 5.37
C ARG A 43 8.49 -0.51 5.83
N LEU A 44 7.85 0.61 5.55
CA LEU A 44 6.43 0.81 5.86
C LEU A 44 5.58 -0.25 5.15
N VAL A 45 5.01 -1.17 5.93
CA VAL A 45 4.18 -2.26 5.40
C VAL A 45 2.80 -1.74 4.99
N GLY A 46 2.20 -2.37 3.99
CA GLY A 46 0.85 -2.04 3.53
C GLY A 46 0.75 -0.86 2.58
N ILE A 47 1.84 -0.13 2.34
CA ILE A 47 1.88 1.00 1.40
C ILE A 47 3.07 0.94 0.44
N GLN A 48 2.95 1.66 -0.67
CA GLN A 48 4.06 1.98 -1.57
C GLN A 48 4.04 3.46 -1.93
N ALA A 49 5.10 4.16 -1.56
CA ALA A 49 5.36 5.53 -2.00
C ALA A 49 5.96 5.56 -3.42
N PRO A 50 5.87 6.71 -4.13
CA PRO A 50 6.62 6.96 -5.35
C PRO A 50 8.10 6.66 -5.18
N LYS A 51 8.70 5.97 -6.17
CA LYS A 51 10.05 5.42 -6.04
C LYS A 51 11.12 6.39 -6.50
N LEU A 52 12.23 6.40 -5.75
CA LEU A 52 13.47 7.08 -6.10
C LEU A 52 14.50 6.09 -6.67
N PRO A 53 15.47 6.56 -7.46
CA PRO A 53 16.52 5.71 -8.07
C PRO A 53 17.35 4.94 -7.05
N LEU A 54 17.73 5.56 -5.93
CA LEU A 54 18.55 4.97 -4.87
C LEU A 54 19.82 4.27 -5.39
N GLY A 55 20.48 4.87 -6.39
CA GLY A 55 21.70 4.34 -7.02
C GLY A 55 21.47 3.22 -8.04
N ARG A 56 20.22 2.95 -8.45
CA ARG A 56 19.93 1.99 -9.53
C ARG A 56 20.15 2.64 -10.89
N ASP A 57 21.08 2.08 -11.68
CA ASP A 57 21.37 2.56 -13.02
C ASP A 57 20.13 2.44 -13.93
N GLY A 58 19.84 3.51 -14.70
CA GLY A 58 18.74 3.55 -15.66
C GLY A 58 17.34 3.60 -15.04
N PHE A 59 17.21 3.71 -13.71
CA PHE A 59 15.92 3.90 -13.07
C PHE A 59 15.64 5.39 -12.89
N GLU A 60 14.56 5.88 -13.49
CA GLU A 60 14.09 7.24 -13.31
C GLU A 60 13.23 7.37 -12.06
N ALA A 61 13.36 8.51 -11.35
CA ALA A 61 12.51 8.81 -10.23
C ALA A 61 11.04 8.88 -10.69
N TRP A 62 10.16 8.26 -9.93
CA TRP A 62 8.73 8.43 -10.18
C TRP A 62 8.29 9.84 -9.76
N PRO A 63 7.33 10.46 -10.45
CA PRO A 63 6.76 11.73 -10.03
C PRO A 63 6.40 11.72 -8.54
N LEU A 64 6.61 12.83 -7.84
CA LEU A 64 6.37 12.98 -6.40
C LEU A 64 7.26 12.11 -5.48
N GLY A 65 8.31 11.47 -5.99
CA GLY A 65 9.22 10.67 -5.17
C GLY A 65 9.96 11.51 -4.12
N ASP A 66 10.48 12.67 -4.51
CA ASP A 66 11.16 13.60 -3.61
C ASP A 66 10.18 14.24 -2.61
N GLU A 67 8.94 14.54 -3.04
CA GLU A 67 7.90 15.08 -2.17
C GLU A 67 7.47 14.05 -1.10
N ALA A 68 7.29 12.78 -1.49
CA ALA A 68 7.00 11.70 -0.57
C ALA A 68 8.13 11.49 0.45
N LYS A 69 9.40 11.57 0.00
CA LYS A 69 10.57 11.50 0.88
C LYS A 69 10.62 12.69 1.85
N ALA A 70 10.44 13.92 1.36
CA ALA A 70 10.45 15.11 2.21
C ALA A 70 9.32 15.08 3.26
N THR A 71 8.15 14.57 2.88
CA THR A 71 7.02 14.46 3.80
C THR A 71 7.28 13.43 4.91
N ILE A 72 7.81 12.25 4.59
CA ILE A 72 8.14 11.28 5.63
C ILE A 72 9.30 11.78 6.51
N GLU A 73 10.24 12.53 5.93
CA GLU A 73 11.32 13.20 6.67
C GLU A 73 10.74 14.20 7.70
N ASP A 74 9.79 15.05 7.30
CA ASP A 74 9.10 15.95 8.24
C ASP A 74 8.32 15.18 9.32
N LEU A 75 7.69 14.07 8.97
CA LEU A 75 6.90 13.30 9.92
C LEU A 75 7.75 12.60 10.99
N VAL A 76 8.89 12.02 10.63
CA VAL A 76 9.58 11.07 11.52
C VAL A 76 11.06 11.33 11.74
N MET A 77 11.76 12.19 10.97
CA MET A 77 13.20 12.41 11.14
C MET A 77 13.53 12.93 12.55
N GLY A 78 14.46 12.24 13.22
CA GLY A 78 14.87 12.56 14.59
C GLY A 78 13.83 12.22 15.66
N GLN A 79 12.65 11.75 15.28
CA GLN A 79 11.59 11.36 16.20
C GLN A 79 11.78 9.94 16.73
N GLN A 80 11.26 9.69 17.94
CA GLN A 80 11.10 8.35 18.46
C GLN A 80 9.85 7.72 17.85
N VAL A 81 10.00 6.60 17.16
CA VAL A 81 8.88 5.85 16.56
C VAL A 81 8.69 4.52 17.25
N SER A 82 7.44 4.04 17.25
CA SER A 82 7.07 2.70 17.72
C SER A 82 6.64 1.85 16.55
N LEU A 83 7.21 0.64 16.45
CA LEU A 83 6.90 -0.32 15.40
C LEU A 83 5.82 -1.29 15.86
N TYR A 84 4.96 -1.69 14.94
CA TYR A 84 3.91 -2.69 15.16
C TYR A 84 3.88 -3.67 14.00
N TYR A 85 3.71 -4.95 14.28
CA TYR A 85 3.70 -6.01 13.30
C TYR A 85 2.30 -6.63 13.15
N GLY A 86 1.87 -6.82 11.92
CA GLY A 86 0.57 -7.42 11.59
C GLY A 86 0.65 -8.67 10.71
N GLY A 87 1.86 -9.18 10.50
CA GLY A 87 2.16 -10.33 9.66
C GLY A 87 3.63 -10.67 9.73
N GLU A 88 4.26 -11.03 8.58
CA GLU A 88 5.71 -11.23 8.51
C GLU A 88 6.45 -9.97 8.95
N SER A 89 7.37 -10.15 9.90
CA SER A 89 8.07 -9.04 10.53
C SER A 89 9.30 -8.55 9.74
N ARG A 90 9.76 -9.32 8.75
CA ARG A 90 10.93 -8.99 7.92
C ARG A 90 10.73 -9.40 6.47
N ASP A 91 11.29 -8.61 5.58
CA ASP A 91 11.38 -9.00 4.17
C ASP A 91 12.66 -9.81 3.88
N ARG A 92 12.78 -10.27 2.63
CA ARG A 92 13.96 -11.01 2.13
C ARG A 92 15.27 -10.23 2.22
N HIS A 93 15.23 -8.91 2.42
CA HIS A 93 16.40 -8.04 2.57
C HIS A 93 16.73 -7.75 4.04
N GLY A 94 15.97 -8.33 4.98
CA GLY A 94 16.15 -8.14 6.42
C GLY A 94 15.52 -6.85 6.98
N ARG A 95 14.83 -6.05 6.16
CA ARG A 95 14.13 -4.85 6.63
C ARG A 95 12.91 -5.23 7.47
N ALA A 96 12.65 -4.47 8.53
CA ALA A 96 11.44 -4.63 9.32
C ALA A 96 10.20 -4.20 8.52
N LEU A 97 9.23 -5.09 8.36
CA LEU A 97 7.93 -4.82 7.75
C LEU A 97 6.95 -4.38 8.85
N ALA A 98 6.89 -3.09 9.12
CA ALA A 98 6.16 -2.58 10.28
C ALA A 98 5.17 -1.47 9.94
N HIS A 99 4.07 -1.43 10.70
CA HIS A 99 3.27 -0.22 10.89
C HIS A 99 4.01 0.68 11.88
N VAL A 100 4.01 1.98 11.63
CA VAL A 100 4.82 2.94 12.37
C VAL A 100 3.92 4.01 12.98
N MET A 101 4.07 4.20 14.30
CA MET A 101 3.42 5.26 15.04
C MET A 101 4.46 6.24 15.54
N VAL A 102 4.15 7.52 15.45
CA VAL A 102 4.95 8.63 15.99
C VAL A 102 4.06 9.55 16.81
N GLU A 103 4.57 10.06 17.92
CA GLU A 103 3.88 11.09 18.70
C GLU A 103 4.30 12.48 18.21
N ARG A 104 3.32 13.29 17.82
CA ARG A 104 3.51 14.68 17.41
C ARG A 104 2.46 15.56 18.09
N ASP A 105 2.90 16.62 18.73
CA ASP A 105 2.03 17.60 19.41
C ASP A 105 1.02 16.97 20.39
N GLY A 106 1.41 15.84 21.02
CA GLY A 106 0.57 15.12 21.98
C GLY A 106 -0.45 14.17 21.32
N GLU A 107 -0.40 14.02 19.99
CA GLU A 107 -1.23 13.06 19.25
C GLU A 107 -0.38 11.94 18.65
N VAL A 108 -0.94 10.74 18.60
CA VAL A 108 -0.30 9.61 17.92
C VAL A 108 -0.71 9.60 16.46
N VAL A 109 0.29 9.76 15.58
CA VAL A 109 0.13 9.72 14.13
C VAL A 109 0.54 8.34 13.61
N TRP A 110 -0.34 7.70 12.86
CA TRP A 110 0.00 6.51 12.09
C TRP A 110 0.58 6.92 10.73
N VAL A 111 1.89 6.74 10.57
CA VAL A 111 2.66 7.26 9.43
C VAL A 111 2.09 6.79 8.09
N GLN A 112 1.74 5.50 7.94
CA GLN A 112 1.15 4.99 6.71
C GLN A 112 -0.17 5.67 6.36
N ALA A 113 -1.06 5.80 7.34
CA ALA A 113 -2.36 6.42 7.12
C ALA A 113 -2.22 7.89 6.71
N GLU A 114 -1.24 8.60 7.27
CA GLU A 114 -0.96 9.98 6.91
C GLU A 114 -0.42 10.11 5.48
N MET A 115 0.56 9.28 5.09
CA MET A 115 1.09 9.24 3.73
C MET A 115 0.00 8.94 2.69
N LEU A 116 -0.93 8.04 3.00
CA LEU A 116 -2.08 7.73 2.14
C LEU A 116 -3.06 8.90 2.03
N ARG A 117 -3.39 9.54 3.16
CA ARG A 117 -4.28 10.71 3.21
C ARG A 117 -3.76 11.88 2.40
N LEU A 118 -2.44 12.12 2.45
CA LEU A 118 -1.75 13.15 1.66
C LEU A 118 -1.61 12.77 0.18
N GLY A 119 -1.99 11.55 -0.21
CA GLY A 119 -1.81 11.05 -1.57
C GLY A 119 -0.34 10.87 -1.95
N LEU A 120 0.54 10.57 -1.00
CA LEU A 120 1.97 10.33 -1.23
C LEU A 120 2.36 8.86 -1.13
N ALA A 121 1.36 8.00 -1.08
CA ALA A 121 1.49 6.56 -1.21
C ALA A 121 0.18 5.95 -1.75
N ARG A 122 0.26 4.70 -2.22
CA ARG A 122 -0.88 3.82 -2.51
C ARG A 122 -0.85 2.64 -1.56
N VAL A 123 -2.02 2.06 -1.27
CA VAL A 123 -2.09 0.77 -0.58
C VAL A 123 -1.40 -0.29 -1.44
N TYR A 124 -0.49 -1.02 -0.82
CA TYR A 124 0.26 -2.10 -1.46
C TYR A 124 0.52 -3.20 -0.44
N SER A 125 -0.22 -4.30 -0.55
CA SER A 125 -0.18 -5.39 0.40
C SER A 125 0.28 -6.70 -0.21
N PHE A 126 0.81 -7.57 0.66
CA PHE A 126 1.16 -8.94 0.33
C PHE A 126 0.30 -9.92 1.14
N PRO A 127 0.15 -11.18 0.69
CA PRO A 127 -0.68 -12.17 1.39
C PRO A 127 -0.31 -12.39 2.85
N ASP A 128 0.95 -12.22 3.21
CA ASP A 128 1.54 -12.39 4.53
C ASP A 128 1.48 -11.14 5.42
N ASN A 129 0.96 -10.01 4.90
CA ASN A 129 0.87 -8.72 5.61
C ASN A 129 -0.40 -7.96 5.23
N ARG A 130 -1.56 -8.47 5.66
CA ARG A 130 -2.88 -7.88 5.35
C ARG A 130 -3.60 -7.24 6.53
N SER A 131 -2.97 -7.21 7.69
CA SER A 131 -3.57 -6.58 8.86
C SER A 131 -3.84 -5.10 8.62
N CYS A 132 -5.00 -4.62 9.08
CA CYS A 132 -5.40 -3.22 9.02
C CYS A 132 -5.62 -2.63 7.61
N LEU A 133 -5.73 -3.45 6.57
CA LEU A 133 -5.93 -2.97 5.20
C LEU A 133 -7.18 -2.10 5.05
N GLU A 134 -8.28 -2.41 5.75
CA GLU A 134 -9.51 -1.61 5.69
C GLU A 134 -9.26 -0.15 6.13
N VAL A 135 -8.46 0.05 7.18
CA VAL A 135 -8.11 1.39 7.67
C VAL A 135 -7.19 2.10 6.67
N LEU A 136 -6.24 1.38 6.08
CA LEU A 136 -5.36 1.94 5.05
C LEU A 136 -6.13 2.32 3.78
N TYR A 137 -7.06 1.48 3.32
CA TYR A 137 -7.94 1.80 2.19
C TYR A 137 -8.85 2.99 2.49
N ALA A 138 -9.35 3.13 3.72
CA ALA A 138 -10.14 4.30 4.11
C ALA A 138 -9.31 5.60 4.05
N ALA A 139 -8.05 5.56 4.50
CA ALA A 139 -7.14 6.69 4.42
C ALA A 139 -6.78 7.04 2.96
N GLU A 140 -6.52 6.03 2.12
CA GLU A 140 -6.29 6.21 0.69
C GLU A 140 -7.51 6.81 -0.02
N ALA A 141 -8.72 6.32 0.28
CA ALA A 141 -9.94 6.80 -0.31
C ALA A 141 -10.17 8.29 -0.04
N GLN A 142 -9.75 8.79 1.13
CA GLN A 142 -9.82 10.22 1.44
C GLN A 142 -8.86 11.02 0.56
N GLY A 143 -7.57 10.64 0.49
CA GLY A 143 -6.59 11.31 -0.37
C GLY A 143 -7.01 11.31 -1.85
N ARG A 144 -7.63 10.19 -2.31
CA ARG A 144 -8.19 10.06 -3.66
C ARG A 144 -9.39 11.00 -3.88
N ALA A 145 -10.32 11.07 -2.94
CA ALA A 145 -11.49 11.96 -3.04
C ALA A 145 -11.08 13.44 -3.11
N ASP A 146 -10.07 13.82 -2.34
CA ASP A 146 -9.53 15.18 -2.29
C ASP A 146 -8.54 15.47 -3.44
N ARG A 147 -8.26 14.47 -4.29
CA ARG A 147 -7.30 14.55 -5.41
C ARG A 147 -5.93 15.06 -5.00
N LEU A 148 -5.40 14.57 -3.89
CA LEU A 148 -4.09 14.95 -3.38
C LEU A 148 -2.96 14.13 -4.00
N GLY A 149 -1.77 14.72 -4.09
CA GLY A 149 -0.54 14.05 -4.49
C GLY A 149 -0.69 13.25 -5.80
N ILE A 150 -0.44 11.94 -5.73
CA ILE A 150 -0.48 11.01 -6.87
C ILE A 150 -1.87 10.95 -7.56
N TRP A 151 -2.94 11.25 -6.83
CA TRP A 151 -4.31 11.15 -7.37
C TRP A 151 -4.70 12.27 -8.34
N ARG A 152 -3.87 13.30 -8.48
CA ARG A 152 -4.01 14.35 -9.49
C ARG A 152 -2.99 14.24 -10.63
N ASP A 153 -1.97 13.38 -10.48
CA ASP A 153 -0.89 13.25 -11.45
C ASP A 153 -1.25 12.18 -12.50
N PRO A 154 -1.21 12.51 -13.81
CA PRO A 154 -1.53 11.56 -14.89
C PRO A 154 -0.67 10.29 -14.91
N TYR A 155 0.55 10.34 -14.36
CA TYR A 155 1.41 9.17 -14.24
C TYR A 155 0.74 8.06 -13.43
N TYR A 156 0.00 8.43 -12.38
CA TYR A 156 -0.69 7.51 -11.46
C TYR A 156 -2.17 7.32 -11.77
N ALA A 157 -2.64 7.81 -12.92
CA ALA A 157 -4.05 7.67 -13.29
C ALA A 157 -4.49 6.20 -13.23
N ILE A 158 -5.70 5.97 -12.75
CA ILE A 158 -6.33 4.65 -12.83
C ILE A 158 -6.61 4.36 -14.30
N ARG A 159 -6.19 3.19 -14.77
CA ARG A 159 -6.30 2.79 -16.17
C ARG A 159 -7.63 2.12 -16.42
N ASP A 160 -8.17 2.31 -17.63
CA ASP A 160 -9.34 1.57 -18.09
C ASP A 160 -8.93 0.15 -18.53
N GLY A 161 -9.52 -0.87 -17.90
CA GLY A 161 -9.29 -2.27 -18.26
C GLY A 161 -9.73 -2.63 -19.69
N GLY A 162 -10.60 -1.81 -20.29
CA GLY A 162 -10.99 -1.96 -21.71
C GLY A 162 -10.00 -1.36 -22.71
N ASP A 163 -9.07 -0.52 -22.27
CA ASP A 163 -8.03 0.08 -23.12
C ASP A 163 -6.73 -0.75 -23.06
N HIS A 164 -6.75 -1.87 -23.76
CA HIS A 164 -5.63 -2.81 -23.75
C HIS A 164 -4.35 -2.24 -24.39
N GLU A 165 -4.46 -1.35 -25.38
CA GLU A 165 -3.30 -0.72 -26.03
C GLU A 165 -2.55 0.17 -25.04
N ALA A 166 -3.25 1.03 -24.30
CA ALA A 166 -2.65 1.86 -23.26
C ALA A 166 -2.06 1.04 -22.10
N LEU A 167 -2.65 -0.12 -21.77
CA LEU A 167 -2.13 -1.03 -20.74
C LEU A 167 -0.86 -1.76 -21.19
N LEU A 168 -0.72 -2.12 -22.49
CA LEU A 168 0.48 -2.74 -23.02
C LEU A 168 1.72 -1.86 -22.85
N ASP A 169 1.60 -0.55 -23.05
CA ASP A 169 2.67 0.43 -22.86
C ASP A 169 3.15 0.52 -21.39
N ARG A 170 2.36 0.00 -20.46
CA ARG A 170 2.62 0.00 -19.00
C ARG A 170 3.06 -1.37 -18.48
N THR A 171 3.34 -2.32 -19.37
CA THR A 171 3.74 -3.68 -18.99
C THR A 171 5.00 -3.68 -18.13
N GLY A 172 4.98 -4.45 -17.02
CA GLY A 172 6.06 -4.55 -16.06
C GLY A 172 6.01 -3.48 -14.95
N GLY A 173 5.08 -2.52 -15.02
CA GLY A 173 4.78 -1.55 -13.99
C GLY A 173 3.73 -2.04 -13.00
N TYR A 174 3.58 -1.31 -11.90
CA TYR A 174 2.45 -1.46 -10.97
C TYR A 174 1.39 -0.42 -11.32
N GLU A 175 0.26 -0.87 -11.82
CA GLU A 175 -0.86 -0.01 -12.22
C GLU A 175 -2.13 -0.36 -11.42
N LEU A 176 -2.98 0.63 -11.21
CA LEU A 176 -4.36 0.42 -10.79
C LEU A 176 -5.24 0.39 -12.04
N VAL A 177 -5.99 -0.67 -12.21
CA VAL A 177 -6.88 -0.87 -13.35
C VAL A 177 -8.31 -1.01 -12.83
N GLU A 178 -9.20 -0.25 -13.39
CA GLU A 178 -10.65 -0.36 -13.17
C GLU A 178 -11.34 -0.62 -14.50
N GLY A 179 -12.44 -1.36 -14.49
CA GLY A 179 -13.19 -1.61 -15.72
C GLY A 179 -14.26 -2.67 -15.53
N ARG A 180 -15.07 -2.86 -16.54
CA ARG A 180 -16.10 -3.88 -16.55
C ARG A 180 -15.53 -5.23 -16.95
N VAL A 181 -15.76 -6.25 -16.14
CA VAL A 181 -15.47 -7.63 -16.49
C VAL A 181 -16.52 -8.10 -17.51
N LEU A 182 -16.09 -8.47 -18.72
CA LEU A 182 -16.99 -8.96 -19.77
C LEU A 182 -17.23 -10.47 -19.68
N ASN A 183 -16.30 -11.22 -19.08
CA ASN A 183 -16.42 -12.63 -18.87
C ASN A 183 -15.57 -13.07 -17.66
N ALA A 184 -16.13 -13.90 -16.81
CA ALA A 184 -15.43 -14.55 -15.69
C ALA A 184 -15.44 -16.07 -15.94
N GLU A 185 -14.28 -16.71 -16.00
CA GLU A 185 -14.15 -18.12 -16.28
C GLU A 185 -13.21 -18.82 -15.31
N ARG A 186 -13.62 -20.00 -14.81
CA ARG A 186 -12.75 -20.86 -13.99
C ARG A 186 -12.06 -21.90 -14.89
N VAL A 187 -10.74 -21.86 -14.91
CA VAL A 187 -9.91 -22.85 -15.59
C VAL A 187 -8.97 -23.51 -14.58
N GLY A 188 -9.23 -24.75 -14.26
CA GLY A 188 -8.50 -25.48 -13.23
C GLY A 188 -8.59 -24.81 -11.84
N SER A 189 -7.45 -24.42 -11.29
CA SER A 189 -7.33 -23.77 -9.97
C SER A 189 -7.28 -22.23 -10.04
N ARG A 190 -7.68 -21.63 -11.15
CA ARG A 190 -7.64 -20.18 -11.38
C ARG A 190 -8.99 -19.67 -11.87
N VAL A 191 -9.26 -18.40 -11.62
CA VAL A 191 -10.35 -17.66 -12.26
C VAL A 191 -9.74 -16.52 -13.08
N TYR A 192 -10.20 -16.40 -14.30
CA TYR A 192 -9.81 -15.36 -15.24
C TYR A 192 -10.96 -14.37 -15.38
N LEU A 193 -10.67 -13.10 -15.13
CA LEU A 193 -11.61 -12.00 -15.32
C LEU A 193 -11.15 -11.22 -16.55
N ASN A 194 -11.88 -11.40 -17.66
CA ASN A 194 -11.53 -10.80 -18.95
C ASN A 194 -12.25 -9.47 -19.13
N PHE A 195 -11.51 -8.42 -19.44
CA PHE A 195 -12.04 -7.07 -19.64
C PHE A 195 -12.35 -6.76 -21.12
N GLY A 196 -11.95 -7.63 -22.04
CA GLY A 196 -12.23 -7.53 -23.45
C GLY A 196 -12.86 -8.81 -24.02
N ARG A 197 -13.15 -8.80 -25.33
CA ARG A 197 -13.79 -9.93 -26.05
C ARG A 197 -12.77 -10.91 -26.62
N VAL A 198 -11.52 -10.48 -26.78
CA VAL A 198 -10.43 -11.24 -27.38
C VAL A 198 -9.36 -11.50 -26.35
N TRP A 199 -9.54 -12.52 -25.53
CA TRP A 199 -8.71 -12.86 -24.38
C TRP A 199 -7.19 -12.91 -24.63
N ARG A 200 -6.74 -13.03 -25.87
CA ARG A 200 -5.32 -13.03 -26.25
C ARG A 200 -4.71 -11.63 -26.38
N GLU A 201 -5.54 -10.64 -26.56
CA GLU A 201 -5.16 -9.25 -26.84
C GLU A 201 -5.58 -8.32 -25.72
N ASP A 202 -6.60 -8.72 -24.94
CA ASP A 202 -7.22 -7.90 -23.93
C ASP A 202 -6.57 -8.06 -22.53
N PHE A 203 -6.80 -7.10 -21.69
CA PHE A 203 -6.41 -7.19 -20.28
C PHE A 203 -7.22 -8.26 -19.57
N THR A 204 -6.52 -9.10 -18.81
CA THR A 204 -7.13 -10.16 -17.99
C THR A 204 -6.55 -10.13 -16.57
N ALA A 205 -7.40 -10.00 -15.57
CA ALA A 205 -7.01 -10.22 -14.18
C ALA A 205 -7.12 -11.70 -13.83
N VAL A 206 -6.09 -12.26 -13.21
CA VAL A 206 -6.05 -13.68 -12.83
C VAL A 206 -6.09 -13.82 -11.31
N ILE A 207 -7.08 -14.55 -10.82
CA ILE A 207 -7.18 -14.95 -9.41
C ILE A 207 -6.55 -16.32 -9.29
N GLU A 208 -5.35 -16.35 -8.72
CA GLU A 208 -4.60 -17.58 -8.44
C GLU A 208 -5.25 -18.40 -7.32
N SER A 209 -4.89 -19.68 -7.20
CA SER A 209 -5.46 -20.61 -6.21
C SER A 209 -5.38 -20.09 -4.76
N GLN A 210 -4.34 -19.32 -4.42
CA GLN A 210 -4.21 -18.70 -3.10
C GLN A 210 -5.23 -17.57 -2.92
N GLY A 211 -5.46 -16.76 -3.95
CA GLY A 211 -6.48 -15.73 -3.97
C GLY A 211 -7.88 -16.31 -3.85
N LEU A 212 -8.17 -17.43 -4.55
CA LEU A 212 -9.47 -18.10 -4.47
C LEU A 212 -9.84 -18.52 -3.04
N ARG A 213 -8.87 -18.97 -2.24
CA ARG A 213 -9.12 -19.30 -0.82
C ARG A 213 -9.57 -18.09 -0.01
N VAL A 214 -9.06 -16.90 -0.34
CA VAL A 214 -9.48 -15.65 0.33
C VAL A 214 -10.93 -15.31 -0.04
N PHE A 215 -11.28 -15.47 -1.31
CA PHE A 215 -12.66 -15.30 -1.78
C PHE A 215 -13.62 -16.30 -1.11
N GLU A 216 -13.23 -17.58 -1.03
CA GLU A 216 -14.00 -18.63 -0.35
C GLU A 216 -14.21 -18.30 1.15
N GLN A 217 -13.17 -17.85 1.85
CA GLN A 217 -13.27 -17.43 3.26
C GLN A 217 -14.20 -16.23 3.45
N ALA A 218 -14.26 -15.33 2.47
CA ALA A 218 -15.17 -14.20 2.45
C ALA A 218 -16.59 -14.57 2.00
N GLY A 219 -16.85 -15.83 1.60
CA GLY A 219 -18.13 -16.27 1.07
C GLY A 219 -18.48 -15.70 -0.31
N ILE A 220 -17.48 -15.27 -1.07
CA ILE A 220 -17.63 -14.65 -2.39
C ILE A 220 -17.20 -15.67 -3.46
N ASP A 221 -18.05 -15.97 -4.44
CA ASP A 221 -17.65 -16.67 -5.64
C ASP A 221 -17.16 -15.64 -6.67
N PRO A 222 -15.88 -15.68 -7.13
CA PRO A 222 -15.38 -14.73 -8.12
C PRO A 222 -16.13 -14.73 -9.46
N LEU A 223 -16.89 -15.77 -9.76
CA LEU A 223 -17.72 -15.83 -10.97
C LEU A 223 -18.91 -14.86 -10.92
N VAL A 224 -19.24 -14.28 -9.75
CA VAL A 224 -20.24 -13.19 -9.66
C VAL A 224 -19.84 -11.93 -10.43
N PHE A 225 -18.54 -11.78 -10.73
CA PHE A 225 -18.04 -10.66 -11.53
C PHE A 225 -18.27 -10.83 -13.05
N ASP A 226 -18.88 -11.94 -13.51
CA ASP A 226 -19.23 -12.11 -14.90
C ASP A 226 -20.23 -11.02 -15.35
N ASN A 227 -19.86 -10.22 -16.34
CA ASN A 227 -20.62 -9.06 -16.83
C ASN A 227 -20.88 -7.95 -15.78
N ALA A 228 -20.00 -7.80 -14.76
CA ALA A 228 -20.11 -6.81 -13.68
C ALA A 228 -19.32 -5.51 -13.96
#